data_ec3e4b5726ee84e919d05d1040b5073d
#
_entry.id   ec3e4b5726ee84e919d05d1040b5073d
#
_cell.length_a   1.000
_cell.length_b   1.000
_cell.length_c   1.000
_cell.angle_alpha   90.00
_cell.angle_beta   90.00
_cell.angle_gamma   90.00
#
_symmetry.space_group_name_H-M   'P 1'
#
loop_
_entity.id
_entity.type
_entity.pdbx_description
1 polymer ?
#
loop_
_entity_poly.entity_id
_entity_poly.type
_entity_poly.pdbx_seq_one_letter_code
_entity_poly.pdbx_strand_id
1 'polypeptide(L)'
;MPRLAFFTFAILRAPRQHPDSASFLAAIDPTNAAAERAEGFLDQSRVDPDTGRHTWGEPVLPSFVAPDDAPQVTRSLSLWQDLETVFAYAYGGQHAESLRQRKAWFRPPEWPSYVAWWVGETHQPTWAEAVEKLERLHTVGSTPEAFTFKQAFDAEGRPTELERHRVKRIVEGNGKR
;
A
#
# COMPACT_ATOMS: atom_id res chain seq x y z
N MET A 1 13.09 -11.73 11.90
CA MET A 1 13.32 -11.74 10.42
C MET A 1 12.89 -10.41 9.83
N PRO A 2 13.53 -9.91 8.74
CA PRO A 2 13.05 -8.70 8.06
C PRO A 2 11.59 -8.80 7.66
N ARG A 3 10.90 -7.68 7.62
CA ARG A 3 9.49 -7.54 7.22
C ARG A 3 9.40 -6.55 6.07
N LEU A 4 8.37 -6.65 5.26
CA LEU A 4 8.16 -5.75 4.13
C LEU A 4 7.13 -4.68 4.50
N ALA A 5 7.52 -3.43 4.46
CA ALA A 5 6.62 -2.30 4.53
C ALA A 5 6.07 -1.99 3.14
N PHE A 6 4.78 -1.67 3.08
CA PHE A 6 4.07 -1.39 1.83
C PHE A 6 3.19 -0.17 2.00
N PHE A 7 3.47 0.86 1.22
CA PHE A 7 2.71 2.10 1.18
C PHE A 7 2.01 2.27 -0.15
N THR A 8 0.71 2.58 -0.13
CA THR A 8 -0.06 2.92 -1.32
C THR A 8 -0.52 4.37 -1.27
N PHE A 9 -0.61 5.00 -2.44
CA PHE A 9 -0.96 6.41 -2.58
C PHE A 9 -1.79 6.63 -3.84
N ALA A 10 -2.87 7.40 -3.71
CA ALA A 10 -3.67 7.86 -4.85
C ALA A 10 -4.43 9.15 -4.51
N ILE A 11 -4.89 9.87 -5.54
CA ILE A 11 -5.77 11.04 -5.41
C ILE A 11 -7.12 10.70 -6.04
N LEU A 12 -8.19 10.88 -5.28
CA LEU A 12 -9.56 10.71 -5.77
C LEU A 12 -9.87 11.74 -6.86
N ARG A 13 -10.72 11.36 -7.82
CA ARG A 13 -11.21 12.27 -8.86
C ARG A 13 -12.16 13.32 -8.29
N ALA A 14 -12.91 12.97 -7.26
CA ALA A 14 -13.86 13.82 -6.58
C ALA A 14 -13.59 13.86 -5.07
N PRO A 15 -14.02 14.93 -4.37
CA PRO A 15 -13.95 14.97 -2.90
C PRO A 15 -14.63 13.76 -2.25
N ARG A 16 -14.16 13.37 -1.06
CA ARG A 16 -14.71 12.20 -0.33
C ARG A 16 -16.21 12.24 -0.13
N GLN A 17 -16.79 13.45 0.06
CA GLN A 17 -18.22 13.66 0.28
C GLN A 17 -19.03 13.64 -1.03
N HIS A 18 -18.37 13.63 -2.18
CA HIS A 18 -19.06 13.62 -3.46
C HIS A 18 -19.67 12.23 -3.74
N PRO A 19 -20.87 12.13 -4.36
CA PRO A 19 -21.48 10.83 -4.69
C PRO A 19 -20.60 9.90 -5.50
N ASP A 20 -19.76 10.42 -6.39
CA ASP A 20 -18.83 9.63 -7.21
C ASP A 20 -17.76 8.90 -6.36
N SER A 21 -17.49 9.36 -5.15
CA SER A 21 -16.56 8.71 -4.22
C SER A 21 -17.22 7.66 -3.33
N ALA A 22 -18.56 7.53 -3.35
CA ALA A 22 -19.30 6.64 -2.46
C ALA A 22 -18.90 5.17 -2.63
N SER A 23 -18.71 4.70 -3.87
CA SER A 23 -18.31 3.32 -4.15
C SER A 23 -16.88 3.01 -3.68
N PHE A 24 -15.97 3.97 -3.77
CA PHE A 24 -14.63 3.85 -3.18
C PHE A 24 -14.69 3.76 -1.64
N LEU A 25 -15.44 4.65 -0.99
CA LEU A 25 -15.59 4.65 0.46
C LEU A 25 -16.19 3.35 0.97
N ALA A 26 -17.19 2.81 0.27
CA ALA A 26 -17.80 1.52 0.59
C ALA A 26 -16.83 0.33 0.42
N ALA A 27 -15.79 0.47 -0.40
CA ALA A 27 -14.80 -0.58 -0.62
C ALA A 27 -13.66 -0.59 0.44
N ILE A 28 -13.52 0.45 1.26
CA ILE A 28 -12.40 0.58 2.23
C ILE A 28 -12.45 -0.55 3.26
N ASP A 29 -13.54 -0.70 4.00
CA ASP A 29 -13.65 -1.69 5.08
C ASP A 29 -13.53 -3.14 4.58
N PRO A 30 -14.22 -3.55 3.49
CA PRO A 30 -14.01 -4.88 2.91
C PRO A 30 -12.57 -5.13 2.46
N THR A 31 -11.89 -4.12 1.93
CA THR A 31 -10.49 -4.22 1.49
C THR A 31 -9.54 -4.37 2.68
N ASN A 32 -9.73 -3.58 3.73
CA ASN A 32 -8.95 -3.70 4.97
C ASN A 32 -9.17 -5.07 5.64
N ALA A 33 -10.41 -5.52 5.75
CA ALA A 33 -10.73 -6.83 6.30
C ALA A 33 -10.12 -7.98 5.46
N ALA A 34 -10.04 -7.83 4.15
CA ALA A 34 -9.35 -8.79 3.28
C ALA A 34 -7.84 -8.80 3.49
N ALA A 35 -7.21 -7.63 3.74
CA ALA A 35 -5.80 -7.54 4.10
C ALA A 35 -5.50 -8.29 5.40
N GLU A 36 -6.30 -8.06 6.45
CA GLU A 36 -6.12 -8.68 7.77
C GLU A 36 -6.23 -10.22 7.74
N ARG A 37 -7.01 -10.77 6.80
CA ARG A 37 -7.13 -12.22 6.62
C ARG A 37 -6.12 -12.81 5.64
N ALA A 38 -5.39 -11.96 4.91
CA ALA A 38 -4.45 -12.43 3.90
C ALA A 38 -3.23 -13.12 4.54
N GLU A 39 -2.73 -14.16 3.86
CA GLU A 39 -1.50 -14.83 4.27
C GLU A 39 -0.34 -13.83 4.29
N GLY A 40 0.41 -13.83 5.38
CA GLY A 40 1.59 -12.99 5.56
C GLY A 40 1.30 -11.52 5.90
N PHE A 41 0.05 -11.14 6.09
CA PHE A 41 -0.26 -9.83 6.70
C PHE A 41 0.22 -9.81 8.15
N LEU A 42 0.90 -8.74 8.55
CA LEU A 42 1.43 -8.59 9.90
C LEU A 42 0.72 -7.48 10.67
N ASP A 43 0.60 -6.29 10.07
CA ASP A 43 -0.07 -5.15 10.69
C ASP A 43 -0.29 -4.00 9.68
N GLN A 44 -1.06 -2.99 10.07
CA GLN A 44 -1.27 -1.76 9.31
C GLN A 44 -1.53 -0.57 10.21
N SER A 45 -1.20 0.63 9.74
CA SER A 45 -1.60 1.85 10.43
C SER A 45 -3.11 2.02 10.38
N ARG A 46 -3.72 2.26 11.54
CA ARG A 46 -5.15 2.51 11.72
C ARG A 46 -5.36 3.88 12.36
N VAL A 47 -6.57 4.39 12.26
CA VAL A 47 -7.02 5.49 13.10
C VAL A 47 -7.48 4.91 14.44
N ASP A 48 -6.86 5.37 15.51
CA ASP A 48 -7.26 5.04 16.87
C ASP A 48 -8.62 5.69 17.14
N PRO A 49 -9.65 4.93 17.51
CA PRO A 49 -11.01 5.46 17.68
C PRO A 49 -11.15 6.43 18.86
N ASP A 50 -10.29 6.32 19.87
CA ASP A 50 -10.36 7.14 21.08
C ASP A 50 -9.66 8.49 20.89
N THR A 51 -8.57 8.51 20.14
CA THR A 51 -7.75 9.71 19.93
C THR A 51 -7.96 10.37 18.56
N GLY A 52 -8.51 9.64 17.58
CA GLY A 52 -8.61 10.06 16.19
C GLY A 52 -7.26 10.15 15.45
N ARG A 53 -6.18 9.68 16.06
CA ARG A 53 -4.83 9.72 15.50
C ARG A 53 -4.46 8.43 14.80
N HIS A 54 -3.58 8.52 13.84
CA HIS A 54 -3.00 7.32 13.22
C HIS A 54 -2.00 6.65 14.16
N THR A 55 -2.05 5.31 14.22
CA THR A 55 -1.22 4.51 15.14
C THR A 55 0.28 4.54 14.80
N TRP A 56 0.64 4.86 13.56
CA TRP A 56 2.04 4.88 13.07
C TRP A 56 2.54 6.31 12.78
N GLY A 57 2.16 7.25 13.62
CA GLY A 57 2.51 8.67 13.51
C GLY A 57 1.52 9.48 12.66
N GLU A 58 1.71 10.79 12.62
CA GLU A 58 0.84 11.68 11.87
C GLU A 58 1.07 11.53 10.36
N PRO A 59 0.01 11.46 9.55
CA PRO A 59 0.14 11.38 8.11
C PRO A 59 0.76 12.63 7.51
N VAL A 60 1.74 12.43 6.64
CA VAL A 60 2.43 13.47 5.87
C VAL A 60 2.01 13.39 4.42
N LEU A 61 2.00 14.50 3.70
CA LEU A 61 1.78 14.55 2.26
C LEU A 61 3.11 14.55 1.52
N PRO A 62 3.23 13.82 0.39
CA PRO A 62 4.35 13.99 -0.52
C PRO A 62 4.46 15.44 -1.02
N SER A 63 5.69 15.93 -1.19
CA SER A 63 5.96 17.32 -1.62
C SER A 63 5.42 17.66 -3.01
N PHE A 64 5.18 16.66 -3.84
CA PHE A 64 4.60 16.82 -5.18
C PHE A 64 3.06 16.93 -5.17
N VAL A 65 2.39 16.79 -4.01
CA VAL A 65 0.93 16.95 -3.89
C VAL A 65 0.59 18.41 -3.64
N ALA A 66 -0.26 18.99 -4.49
CA ALA A 66 -0.74 20.33 -4.27
C ALA A 66 -1.60 20.42 -2.99
N PRO A 67 -1.53 21.49 -2.21
CA PRO A 67 -2.31 21.65 -0.98
C PRO A 67 -3.83 21.48 -1.20
N ASP A 68 -4.35 21.92 -2.32
CA ASP A 68 -5.78 21.79 -2.66
C ASP A 68 -6.21 20.35 -2.92
N ASP A 69 -5.28 19.46 -3.23
CA ASP A 69 -5.54 18.02 -3.44
C ASP A 69 -5.50 17.22 -2.13
N ALA A 70 -4.99 17.79 -1.04
CA ALA A 70 -4.84 17.12 0.25
C ALA A 70 -6.12 16.40 0.75
N PRO A 71 -7.33 16.98 0.65
CA PRO A 71 -8.57 16.32 1.09
C PRO A 71 -8.95 15.09 0.24
N GLN A 72 -8.41 14.96 -0.98
CA GLN A 72 -8.69 13.87 -1.91
C GLN A 72 -7.65 12.76 -1.85
N VAL A 73 -6.56 12.96 -1.11
CA VAL A 73 -5.53 11.93 -0.94
C VAL A 73 -6.08 10.72 -0.19
N THR A 74 -5.85 9.55 -0.76
CA THR A 74 -6.05 8.27 -0.10
C THR A 74 -4.74 7.50 -0.05
N ARG A 75 -4.52 6.79 1.04
CA ARG A 75 -3.26 6.09 1.31
C ARG A 75 -3.46 4.97 2.31
N SER A 76 -2.60 3.97 2.26
CA SER A 76 -2.49 2.92 3.27
C SER A 76 -1.03 2.62 3.56
N LEU A 77 -0.73 2.23 4.79
CA LEU A 77 0.60 1.81 5.21
C LEU A 77 0.46 0.53 6.01
N SER A 78 1.11 -0.54 5.55
CA SER A 78 0.98 -1.89 6.07
C SER A 78 2.30 -2.63 6.12
N LEU A 79 2.37 -3.67 6.97
CA LEU A 79 3.50 -4.58 7.13
C LEU A 79 3.11 -5.98 6.69
N TRP A 80 4.04 -6.63 6.00
CA TRP A 80 3.87 -7.95 5.43
C TRP A 80 5.09 -8.83 5.71
N GLN A 81 4.89 -10.13 5.62
CA GLN A 81 5.97 -11.08 5.79
C GLN A 81 7.02 -10.95 4.67
N ASP A 82 6.58 -10.83 3.42
CA ASP A 82 7.45 -10.78 2.24
C ASP A 82 6.74 -10.25 0.98
N LEU A 83 7.47 -10.25 -0.13
CA LEU A 83 7.03 -9.75 -1.44
C LEU A 83 5.84 -10.54 -2.01
N GLU A 84 5.87 -11.87 -1.91
CA GLU A 84 4.83 -12.73 -2.49
C GLU A 84 3.50 -12.56 -1.78
N THR A 85 3.53 -12.40 -0.46
CA THR A 85 2.31 -12.24 0.34
C THR A 85 1.62 -10.92 0.06
N VAL A 86 2.34 -9.80 0.04
CA VAL A 86 1.75 -8.51 -0.32
C VAL A 86 1.34 -8.46 -1.80
N PHE A 87 2.12 -9.05 -2.71
CA PHE A 87 1.75 -9.10 -4.12
C PHE A 87 0.47 -9.93 -4.34
N ALA A 88 0.37 -11.09 -3.69
CA ALA A 88 -0.82 -11.94 -3.77
C ALA A 88 -2.08 -11.25 -3.26
N TYR A 89 -1.97 -10.46 -2.18
CA TYR A 89 -3.05 -9.60 -1.70
C TYR A 89 -3.36 -8.48 -2.70
N ALA A 90 -2.35 -7.73 -3.13
CA ALA A 90 -2.52 -6.55 -3.98
C ALA A 90 -3.17 -6.87 -5.33
N TYR A 91 -2.88 -8.03 -5.90
CA TYR A 91 -3.37 -8.44 -7.22
C TYR A 91 -4.33 -9.64 -7.18
N GLY A 92 -4.75 -10.08 -5.99
CA GLY A 92 -5.71 -11.17 -5.77
C GLY A 92 -7.00 -10.73 -5.11
N GLY A 93 -8.02 -11.58 -5.16
CA GLY A 93 -9.26 -11.46 -4.40
C GLY A 93 -9.95 -10.09 -4.44
N GLN A 94 -10.39 -9.64 -3.28
CA GLN A 94 -11.13 -8.37 -3.08
C GLN A 94 -10.34 -7.14 -3.53
N HIS A 95 -9.01 -7.10 -3.28
CA HIS A 95 -8.20 -5.96 -3.69
C HIS A 95 -8.07 -5.87 -5.21
N ALA A 96 -7.94 -7.00 -5.92
CA ALA A 96 -7.93 -7.01 -7.39
C ALA A 96 -9.24 -6.48 -7.98
N GLU A 97 -10.38 -6.75 -7.35
CA GLU A 97 -11.68 -6.19 -7.74
C GLU A 97 -11.67 -4.66 -7.60
N SER A 98 -11.18 -4.15 -6.46
CA SER A 98 -11.01 -2.72 -6.23
C SER A 98 -10.07 -2.08 -7.28
N LEU A 99 -8.98 -2.75 -7.64
CA LEU A 99 -8.04 -2.27 -8.67
C LEU A 99 -8.68 -2.15 -10.07
N ARG A 100 -9.68 -2.97 -10.41
CA ARG A 100 -10.41 -2.83 -11.69
C ARG A 100 -11.17 -1.51 -11.76
N GLN A 101 -11.64 -1.01 -10.63
CA GLN A 101 -12.38 0.25 -10.53
C GLN A 101 -11.50 1.50 -10.37
N ARG A 102 -10.17 1.33 -10.26
CA ARG A 102 -9.23 2.44 -10.00
C ARG A 102 -9.36 3.63 -10.94
N LYS A 103 -9.69 3.38 -12.22
CA LYS A 103 -9.85 4.45 -13.22
C LYS A 103 -11.10 5.30 -12.97
N ALA A 104 -12.14 4.74 -12.35
CA ALA A 104 -13.33 5.48 -11.96
C ALA A 104 -13.06 6.32 -10.71
N TRP A 105 -12.28 5.80 -9.76
CA TRP A 105 -12.06 6.42 -8.47
C TRP A 105 -10.92 7.44 -8.46
N PHE A 106 -9.80 7.14 -9.16
CA PHE A 106 -8.58 7.90 -9.01
C PHE A 106 -8.20 8.68 -10.26
N ARG A 107 -7.52 9.79 -10.06
CA ARG A 107 -6.83 10.51 -11.14
C ARG A 107 -5.72 9.62 -11.73
N PRO A 108 -5.39 9.76 -13.03
CA PRO A 108 -4.21 9.11 -13.59
C PRO A 108 -2.99 9.46 -12.75
N PRO A 109 -2.18 8.48 -12.31
CA PRO A 109 -1.00 8.77 -11.49
C PRO A 109 0.09 9.44 -12.34
N GLU A 110 0.63 10.55 -11.85
CA GLU A 110 1.82 11.25 -12.39
C GLU A 110 3.09 10.82 -11.64
N TRP A 111 2.95 10.01 -10.60
CA TRP A 111 3.98 9.50 -9.70
C TRP A 111 3.70 8.04 -9.32
N PRO A 112 4.64 7.35 -8.65
CA PRO A 112 4.38 5.98 -8.19
C PRO A 112 3.14 5.90 -7.28
N SER A 113 2.27 4.94 -7.55
CA SER A 113 1.06 4.72 -6.75
C SER A 113 1.31 3.85 -5.52
N TYR A 114 2.50 3.27 -5.40
CA TYR A 114 2.93 2.51 -4.23
C TYR A 114 4.46 2.42 -4.17
N VAL A 115 4.96 2.13 -2.99
CA VAL A 115 6.35 1.79 -2.72
C VAL A 115 6.43 0.68 -1.71
N ALA A 116 7.42 -0.21 -1.87
CA ALA A 116 7.78 -1.26 -0.91
C ALA A 116 9.23 -1.06 -0.46
N TRP A 117 9.53 -1.44 0.80
CA TRP A 117 10.88 -1.45 1.36
C TRP A 117 10.97 -2.44 2.52
N TRP A 118 12.15 -2.99 2.72
CA TRP A 118 12.41 -3.90 3.84
C TRP A 118 12.70 -3.14 5.13
N VAL A 119 12.17 -3.65 6.23
CA VAL A 119 12.39 -3.10 7.59
C VAL A 119 12.83 -4.20 8.54
N GLY A 120 13.54 -3.82 9.60
CA GLY A 120 13.95 -4.73 10.66
C GLY A 120 12.75 -5.32 11.41
N GLU A 121 12.97 -6.43 12.12
CA GLU A 121 11.93 -7.20 12.81
C GLU A 121 11.12 -6.36 13.82
N THR A 122 11.74 -5.40 14.48
CA THR A 122 11.10 -4.55 15.50
C THR A 122 10.76 -3.15 15.00
N HIS A 123 11.19 -2.78 13.77
CA HIS A 123 10.96 -1.45 13.24
C HIS A 123 9.51 -1.28 12.80
N GLN A 124 8.82 -0.30 13.36
CA GLN A 124 7.49 0.11 12.91
C GLN A 124 7.63 1.29 11.94
N PRO A 125 7.22 1.14 10.66
CA PRO A 125 7.31 2.23 9.70
C PRO A 125 6.38 3.37 10.08
N THR A 126 6.77 4.60 9.74
CA THR A 126 5.96 5.80 9.95
C THR A 126 5.45 6.37 8.63
N TRP A 127 4.42 7.21 8.70
CA TRP A 127 3.91 7.92 7.52
C TRP A 127 4.97 8.84 6.89
N ALA A 128 5.82 9.47 7.72
CA ALA A 128 6.92 10.30 7.23
C ALA A 128 7.94 9.46 6.45
N GLU A 129 8.33 8.30 6.99
CA GLU A 129 9.21 7.35 6.30
C GLU A 129 8.59 6.87 4.98
N ALA A 130 7.30 6.52 4.98
CA ALA A 130 6.61 6.06 3.78
C ALA A 130 6.60 7.11 2.66
N VAL A 131 6.39 8.37 3.00
CA VAL A 131 6.46 9.49 2.05
C VAL A 131 7.88 9.68 1.52
N GLU A 132 8.90 9.66 2.40
CA GLU A 132 10.31 9.72 1.97
C GLU A 132 10.65 8.61 0.96
N LYS A 133 10.20 7.36 1.23
CA LYS A 133 10.42 6.23 0.31
C LYS A 133 9.70 6.43 -1.03
N LEU A 134 8.47 6.96 -1.02
CA LEU A 134 7.72 7.24 -2.24
C LEU A 134 8.38 8.34 -3.08
N GLU A 135 8.83 9.43 -2.45
CA GLU A 135 9.53 10.53 -3.11
C GLU A 135 10.88 10.08 -3.68
N ARG A 136 11.63 9.26 -2.93
CA ARG A 136 12.86 8.65 -3.42
C ARG A 136 12.61 7.79 -4.65
N LEU A 137 11.59 6.91 -4.61
CA LEU A 137 11.20 6.09 -5.74
C LEU A 137 10.80 6.94 -6.96
N HIS A 138 10.08 8.05 -6.74
CA HIS A 138 9.71 8.98 -7.80
C HIS A 138 10.92 9.65 -8.45
N THR A 139 11.93 10.04 -7.67
CA THR A 139 13.08 10.82 -8.12
C THR A 139 14.17 9.97 -8.75
N VAL A 140 14.47 8.81 -8.15
CA VAL A 140 15.64 7.98 -8.52
C VAL A 140 15.26 6.64 -9.16
N GLY A 141 13.97 6.23 -9.08
CA GLY A 141 13.54 4.89 -9.47
C GLY A 141 13.75 3.86 -8.36
N SER A 142 13.55 2.58 -8.70
CA SER A 142 13.69 1.48 -7.72
C SER A 142 15.13 1.29 -7.28
N THR A 143 15.32 1.24 -5.96
CA THR A 143 16.57 0.95 -5.26
C THR A 143 16.29 -0.06 -4.14
N PRO A 144 17.31 -0.68 -3.50
CA PRO A 144 17.07 -1.58 -2.34
C PRO A 144 16.29 -0.94 -1.19
N GLU A 145 16.36 0.40 -1.04
CA GLU A 145 15.69 1.15 0.03
C GLU A 145 14.25 1.57 -0.30
N ALA A 146 13.86 1.56 -1.60
CA ALA A 146 12.52 1.93 -2.06
C ALA A 146 12.27 1.37 -3.46
N PHE A 147 11.32 0.46 -3.63
CA PHE A 147 11.14 -0.25 -4.90
C PHE A 147 9.67 -0.57 -5.21
N THR A 148 9.47 -1.05 -6.44
CA THR A 148 8.20 -1.59 -6.92
C THR A 148 8.31 -3.09 -7.19
N PHE A 149 7.19 -3.78 -7.36
CA PHE A 149 7.18 -5.21 -7.77
C PHE A 149 7.79 -5.47 -9.14
N LYS A 150 7.90 -4.45 -9.99
CA LYS A 150 8.55 -4.58 -11.32
C LYS A 150 10.07 -4.64 -11.24
N GLN A 151 10.62 -4.04 -10.21
CA GLN A 151 12.05 -3.97 -9.93
C GLN A 151 12.23 -4.16 -8.43
N ALA A 152 12.09 -5.41 -7.97
CA ALA A 152 12.11 -5.75 -6.56
C ALA A 152 13.51 -6.14 -6.08
N PHE A 153 13.71 -5.99 -4.78
CA PHE A 153 14.94 -6.38 -4.07
C PHE A 153 14.59 -7.29 -2.90
N ASP A 154 15.49 -8.23 -2.59
CA ASP A 154 15.41 -9.02 -1.37
C ASP A 154 15.85 -8.22 -0.14
N ALA A 155 15.75 -8.83 1.05
CA ALA A 155 16.09 -8.17 2.30
C ALA A 155 17.60 -7.85 2.46
N GLU A 156 18.45 -8.47 1.64
CA GLU A 156 19.89 -8.20 1.55
C GLU A 156 20.23 -7.15 0.48
N GLY A 157 19.22 -6.58 -0.18
CA GLY A 157 19.38 -5.54 -1.19
C GLY A 157 19.78 -6.05 -2.57
N ARG A 158 19.65 -7.35 -2.85
CA ARG A 158 19.93 -7.94 -4.18
C ARG A 158 18.67 -7.91 -5.04
N PRO A 159 18.79 -7.62 -6.35
CA PRO A 159 17.65 -7.74 -7.26
C PRO A 159 17.01 -9.13 -7.18
N THR A 160 15.67 -9.16 -7.11
CA THR A 160 14.92 -10.43 -7.02
C THR A 160 13.65 -10.38 -7.87
N GLU A 161 13.10 -11.56 -8.14
CA GLU A 161 11.82 -11.74 -8.82
C GLU A 161 10.84 -12.47 -7.92
N LEU A 162 9.55 -12.21 -8.14
CA LEU A 162 8.46 -12.90 -7.44
C LEU A 162 8.42 -14.38 -7.81
N GLU A 163 8.31 -15.23 -6.81
CA GLU A 163 8.10 -16.67 -7.00
C GLU A 163 6.64 -16.94 -7.40
N ARG A 164 6.40 -17.05 -8.71
CA ARG A 164 5.04 -17.13 -9.29
C ARG A 164 4.20 -18.30 -8.76
N HIS A 165 4.82 -19.45 -8.53
CA HIS A 165 4.11 -20.62 -7.97
C HIS A 165 3.63 -20.36 -6.53
N ARG A 166 4.46 -19.72 -5.72
CA ARG A 166 4.12 -19.32 -4.36
C ARG A 166 3.00 -18.29 -4.36
N VAL A 167 3.10 -17.25 -5.20
CA VAL A 167 2.05 -16.24 -5.37
C VAL A 167 0.71 -16.90 -5.71
N LYS A 168 0.68 -17.80 -6.71
CA LYS A 168 -0.55 -18.50 -7.12
C LYS A 168 -1.17 -19.28 -5.95
N ARG A 169 -0.36 -20.04 -5.22
CA ARG A 169 -0.83 -20.79 -4.04
C ARG A 169 -1.43 -19.87 -2.98
N ILE A 170 -0.78 -18.73 -2.69
CA ILE A 170 -1.25 -17.75 -1.69
C ILE A 170 -2.59 -17.15 -2.14
N VAL A 171 -2.74 -16.74 -3.41
CA VAL A 171 -3.99 -16.23 -3.96
C VAL A 171 -5.12 -17.24 -3.81
N GLU A 172 -4.88 -18.52 -4.14
CA GLU A 172 -5.84 -19.60 -3.98
C GLU A 172 -6.22 -19.84 -2.50
N GLY A 173 -5.25 -19.73 -1.60
CA GLY A 173 -5.44 -19.83 -0.15
C GLY A 173 -6.26 -18.68 0.43
N ASN A 174 -5.96 -17.45 0.03
CA ASN A 174 -6.70 -16.25 0.46
C ASN A 174 -8.16 -16.26 -0.02
N GLY A 175 -8.45 -16.82 -1.18
CA GLY A 175 -9.82 -16.94 -1.70
C GLY A 175 -10.73 -17.92 -0.93
N LYS A 176 -10.15 -18.73 -0.02
CA LYS A 176 -10.87 -19.70 0.83
C LYS A 176 -11.07 -19.23 2.27
N ARG A 177 -10.49 -18.10 2.63
CA ARG A 177 -10.56 -17.46 3.98
C ARG A 177 -11.63 -16.38 4.00
#